data_5cd8a8dfe7f8b09c7bfa38b676259756
#
_entry.id   5cd8a8dfe7f8b09c7bfa38b676259756
#
_cell.length_a   1.000
_cell.length_b   1.000
_cell.length_c   1.000
_cell.angle_alpha   90.00
_cell.angle_beta   90.00
_cell.angle_gamma   90.00
#
_symmetry.space_group_name_H-M   'P 1'
#
loop_
_entity.id
_entity.type
_entity.pdbx_description
1 polymer ?
#
loop_
_entity_poly.entity_id
_entity_poly.type
_entity_poly.pdbx_seq_one_letter_code
_entity_poly.pdbx_strand_id
1 'polypeptide(L)'
;LFESEHPKREARWLMSTAGERAFIAEDGTRVNTILEDAAKVQVYYSEHAWNTLEIIAVGDMLIQKINGVHFATVIDQDSEMSRAQGLIAFQDHGKGCIVAFRNIRLKETKP
;
A
#
# COMPACT_ATOMS: atom_id res chain seq x y z
N LEU A 1 -3.24 -0.09 2.16
CA LEU A 1 -2.73 0.92 3.07
C LEU A 1 -1.22 0.83 3.17
N PHE A 2 -0.54 1.91 2.80
CA PHE A 2 0.92 1.98 2.89
C PHE A 2 1.31 2.92 4.02
N GLU A 3 2.19 2.45 4.88
CA GLU A 3 2.68 3.19 6.03
C GLU A 3 4.20 3.06 6.12
N SER A 4 4.86 4.06 6.67
CA SER A 4 6.28 3.98 6.97
C SER A 4 6.67 4.97 8.06
N GLU A 5 7.80 4.71 8.69
CA GLU A 5 8.37 5.56 9.70
C GLU A 5 9.82 5.88 9.38
N HIS A 6 10.28 7.01 9.86
CA HIS A 6 11.67 7.42 9.72
C HIS A 6 12.14 8.05 11.04
N PRO A 7 13.35 7.68 11.55
CA PRO A 7 13.82 8.17 12.85
C PRO A 7 14.06 9.68 12.92
N LYS A 8 14.22 10.36 11.79
CA LYS A 8 14.48 11.80 11.70
C LYS A 8 13.34 12.60 11.11
N ARG A 9 12.22 11.96 10.75
CA ARG A 9 11.04 12.58 10.16
C ARG A 9 9.80 12.08 10.87
N GLU A 10 8.69 12.80 10.71
CA GLU A 10 7.39 12.31 11.15
C GLU A 10 7.02 11.02 10.41
N ALA A 11 6.28 10.15 11.09
CA ALA A 11 5.77 8.93 10.50
C ALA A 11 4.92 9.24 9.26
N ARG A 12 5.10 8.47 8.20
CA ARG A 12 4.35 8.64 6.96
C ARG A 12 3.08 7.77 7.00
N TRP A 13 2.17 8.11 7.91
CA TRP A 13 0.92 7.39 8.09
C TRP A 13 -0.02 7.59 6.89
N LEU A 14 -0.75 6.54 6.54
CA LEU A 14 -1.83 6.63 5.55
C LEU A 14 -1.39 7.34 4.27
N MET A 15 -0.33 6.85 3.65
CA MET A 15 0.20 7.48 2.44
C MET A 15 -0.81 7.51 1.31
N SER A 16 -1.62 6.45 1.18
CA SER A 16 -2.69 6.37 0.18
C SER A 16 -3.84 5.55 0.73
N THR A 17 -5.05 6.00 0.52
CA THR A 17 -6.28 5.30 0.94
C THR A 17 -7.09 4.82 -0.28
N ALA A 18 -8.25 4.22 -0.02
CA ALA A 18 -9.09 3.63 -1.05
C ALA A 18 -9.37 4.59 -2.22
N GLY A 19 -9.03 4.19 -3.43
CA GLY A 19 -9.26 4.96 -4.64
C GLY A 19 -8.24 6.05 -4.91
N GLU A 20 -7.18 6.18 -4.11
CA GLU A 20 -6.21 7.24 -4.24
C GLU A 20 -4.88 6.81 -4.84
N ARG A 21 -4.18 7.77 -5.43
CA ARG A 21 -2.75 7.69 -5.74
C ARG A 21 -2.02 8.77 -4.95
N ALA A 22 -1.00 8.38 -4.21
CA ALA A 22 -0.08 9.29 -3.55
C ALA A 22 1.20 9.39 -4.36
N PHE A 23 1.64 10.62 -4.66
CA PHE A 23 2.95 10.89 -5.22
C PHE A 23 3.80 11.57 -4.15
N ILE A 24 4.94 10.99 -3.84
CA ILE A 24 5.89 11.51 -2.86
C ILE A 24 7.15 11.94 -3.59
N ALA A 25 7.43 13.24 -3.58
CA ALA A 25 8.59 13.81 -4.26
C ALA A 25 9.89 13.54 -3.49
N GLU A 26 11.02 13.88 -4.10
CA GLU A 26 12.35 13.67 -3.51
C GLU A 26 12.53 14.35 -2.14
N ASP A 27 11.89 15.49 -1.93
CA ASP A 27 11.92 16.24 -0.67
C ASP A 27 10.91 15.75 0.37
N GLY A 28 10.15 14.70 0.05
CA GLY A 28 9.10 14.15 0.92
C GLY A 28 7.75 14.82 0.78
N THR A 29 7.60 15.83 -0.08
CA THR A 29 6.31 16.46 -0.35
C THR A 29 5.36 15.46 -1.00
N ARG A 30 4.13 15.38 -0.49
CA ARG A 30 3.13 14.42 -0.95
C ARG A 30 1.93 15.11 -1.59
N VAL A 31 1.52 14.58 -2.75
CA VAL A 31 0.30 14.98 -3.44
C VAL A 31 -0.57 13.75 -3.64
N ASN A 32 -1.79 13.80 -3.13
CA ASN A 32 -2.76 12.72 -3.29
C ASN A 32 -3.77 13.09 -4.37
N THR A 33 -4.03 12.14 -5.27
CA THR A 33 -5.00 12.30 -6.37
C THR A 33 -6.07 11.23 -6.20
N ILE A 34 -7.33 11.64 -6.25
CA ILE A 34 -8.47 10.72 -6.24
C ILE A 34 -8.63 10.16 -7.64
N LEU A 35 -8.45 8.84 -7.80
CA LEU A 35 -8.63 8.12 -9.05
C LEU A 35 -10.04 7.54 -9.17
N GLU A 36 -10.64 7.15 -8.04
CA GLU A 36 -11.98 6.59 -7.96
C GLU A 36 -12.60 6.91 -6.61
N ASP A 37 -13.92 6.98 -6.54
CA ASP A 37 -14.65 7.18 -5.29
C ASP A 37 -14.37 6.02 -4.32
N ALA A 38 -13.96 6.34 -3.09
CA ALA A 38 -13.65 5.35 -2.06
C ALA A 38 -14.82 4.39 -1.79
N ALA A 39 -16.05 4.89 -1.82
CA ALA A 39 -17.24 4.05 -1.62
C ALA A 39 -17.41 3.00 -2.72
N LYS A 40 -17.05 3.33 -3.96
CA LYS A 40 -17.11 2.37 -5.09
C LYS A 40 -16.03 1.31 -4.98
N VAL A 41 -14.85 1.66 -4.49
CA VAL A 41 -13.73 0.74 -4.33
C VAL A 41 -13.98 -0.22 -3.17
N GLN A 42 -14.54 0.26 -2.08
CA GLN A 42 -14.77 -0.52 -0.87
C GLN A 42 -15.82 -1.62 -1.04
N VAL A 43 -16.74 -1.53 -2.00
CA VAL A 43 -17.72 -2.60 -2.25
C VAL A 43 -17.09 -3.91 -2.72
N TYR A 44 -15.86 -3.89 -3.20
CA TYR A 44 -15.14 -5.10 -3.61
C TYR A 44 -14.46 -5.83 -2.46
N TYR A 45 -14.46 -5.25 -1.28
CA TYR A 45 -13.88 -5.84 -0.08
C TYR A 45 -14.96 -6.54 0.76
N SER A 46 -14.69 -7.75 1.23
CA SER A 46 -15.60 -8.52 2.09
C SER A 46 -14.99 -8.67 3.48
N GLU A 47 -15.70 -8.19 4.52
CA GLU A 47 -15.18 -8.19 5.89
C GLU A 47 -15.06 -9.58 6.52
N HIS A 48 -15.96 -10.50 6.16
CA HIS A 48 -16.05 -11.82 6.81
C HIS A 48 -15.78 -12.97 5.84
N ALA A 49 -15.03 -12.70 4.78
CA ALA A 49 -14.67 -13.70 3.79
C ALA A 49 -13.20 -13.53 3.39
N TRP A 50 -12.67 -14.50 2.68
CA TRP A 50 -11.33 -14.39 2.10
C TRP A 50 -11.34 -13.35 0.99
N ASN A 51 -10.37 -12.46 1.04
CA ASN A 51 -10.10 -11.50 -0.02
C ASN A 51 -8.76 -11.81 -0.65
N THR A 52 -8.64 -11.61 -1.96
CA THR A 52 -7.37 -11.69 -2.65
C THR A 52 -6.68 -10.34 -2.61
N LEU A 53 -5.51 -10.30 -2.00
CA LEU A 53 -4.66 -9.10 -1.97
C LEU A 53 -3.50 -9.29 -2.92
N GLU A 54 -3.31 -8.34 -3.82
CA GLU A 54 -2.15 -8.29 -4.71
C GLU A 54 -1.39 -6.98 -4.50
N ILE A 55 -0.09 -7.10 -4.29
CA ILE A 55 0.81 -5.95 -4.24
C ILE A 55 1.75 -6.04 -5.44
N ILE A 56 1.78 -5.00 -6.25
CA ILE A 56 2.69 -4.86 -7.37
C ILE A 56 3.71 -3.79 -7.03
N ALA A 57 4.98 -4.17 -6.97
CA ALA A 57 6.08 -3.26 -6.68
C ALA A 57 7.03 -3.23 -7.87
N VAL A 58 7.10 -2.09 -8.56
CA VAL A 58 7.96 -1.91 -9.73
C VAL A 58 8.63 -0.54 -9.62
N GLY A 59 9.95 -0.51 -9.51
CA GLY A 59 10.68 0.73 -9.31
C GLY A 59 10.23 1.44 -8.04
N ASP A 60 9.80 2.68 -8.18
CA ASP A 60 9.30 3.52 -7.10
C ASP A 60 7.77 3.41 -6.89
N MET A 61 7.10 2.55 -7.65
CA MET A 61 5.65 2.43 -7.64
C MET A 61 5.20 1.18 -6.89
N LEU A 62 4.23 1.38 -5.99
CA LEU A 62 3.52 0.33 -5.27
C LEU A 62 2.03 0.42 -5.60
N ILE A 63 1.46 -0.68 -6.08
CA ILE A 63 0.03 -0.77 -6.37
C ILE A 63 -0.57 -1.86 -5.49
N GLN A 64 -1.66 -1.54 -4.83
CA GLN A 64 -2.47 -2.48 -4.07
C GLN A 64 -3.78 -2.75 -4.80
N LYS A 65 -4.08 -4.02 -5.03
CA LYS A 65 -5.37 -4.47 -5.55
C LYS A 65 -6.05 -5.40 -4.56
N ILE A 66 -7.35 -5.28 -4.45
CA ILE A 66 -8.17 -6.18 -3.64
C ILE A 66 -9.22 -6.79 -4.55
N ASN A 67 -9.27 -8.12 -4.60
CA ASN A 67 -10.19 -8.88 -5.46
C ASN A 67 -10.11 -8.47 -6.94
N GLY A 68 -8.89 -8.17 -7.42
CA GLY A 68 -8.63 -7.77 -8.79
C GLY A 68 -8.92 -6.30 -9.10
N VAL A 69 -9.37 -5.53 -8.13
CA VAL A 69 -9.72 -4.11 -8.31
C VAL A 69 -8.65 -3.23 -7.68
N HIS A 70 -8.23 -2.18 -8.37
CA HIS A 70 -7.30 -1.19 -7.85
C HIS A 70 -7.83 -0.59 -6.55
N PHE A 71 -7.01 -0.64 -5.51
CA PHE A 71 -7.36 -0.08 -4.21
C PHE A 71 -6.57 1.19 -3.91
N ALA A 72 -5.25 1.15 -4.00
CA ALA A 72 -4.39 2.29 -3.71
C ALA A 72 -3.08 2.20 -4.49
N THR A 73 -2.48 3.35 -4.76
CA THR A 73 -1.17 3.45 -5.40
C THR A 73 -0.31 4.45 -4.65
N VAL A 74 0.97 4.12 -4.50
CA VAL A 74 2.00 5.05 -4.01
C VAL A 74 3.15 5.07 -5.00
N ILE A 75 3.55 6.27 -5.41
CA ILE A 75 4.79 6.50 -6.13
C ILE A 75 5.72 7.23 -5.16
N ASP A 76 6.79 6.55 -4.74
CA ASP A 76 7.64 7.01 -3.64
C ASP A 76 9.04 7.35 -4.16
N GLN A 77 9.29 8.63 -4.35
CA GLN A 77 10.59 9.17 -4.78
C GLN A 77 11.32 9.88 -3.64
N ASP A 78 10.88 9.70 -2.39
CA ASP A 78 11.53 10.30 -1.23
C ASP A 78 13.00 9.87 -1.18
N SER A 79 13.91 10.84 -1.22
CA SER A 79 15.35 10.57 -1.27
C SER A 79 15.90 9.91 0.00
N GLU A 80 15.20 10.06 1.12
CA GLU A 80 15.64 9.50 2.41
C GLU A 80 14.89 8.24 2.80
N MET A 81 13.61 8.13 2.48
CA MET A 81 12.74 7.07 2.99
C MET A 81 12.41 5.97 1.98
N SER A 82 12.48 6.27 0.69
CA SER A 82 12.25 5.26 -0.33
C SER A 82 13.32 4.17 -0.28
N ARG A 83 12.90 2.91 -0.43
CA ARG A 83 13.80 1.75 -0.39
C ARG A 83 13.51 0.83 -1.57
N ALA A 84 14.58 0.43 -2.26
CA ALA A 84 14.51 -0.53 -3.36
C ALA A 84 14.48 -1.98 -2.88
N GLN A 85 14.87 -2.21 -1.64
CA GLN A 85 14.93 -3.54 -1.02
C GLN A 85 14.40 -3.48 0.40
N GLY A 86 13.82 -4.60 0.84
CA GLY A 86 13.30 -4.69 2.19
C GLY A 86 12.75 -6.08 2.47
N LEU A 87 12.07 -6.20 3.59
CA LEU A 87 11.42 -7.43 4.01
C LEU A 87 9.93 -7.36 3.71
N ILE A 88 9.34 -8.52 3.46
CA ILE A 88 7.88 -8.66 3.42
C ILE A 88 7.42 -8.97 4.83
N ALA A 89 6.44 -8.21 5.31
CA ALA A 89 5.91 -8.38 6.65
C ALA A 89 4.39 -8.28 6.62
N PHE A 90 3.75 -8.98 7.55
CA PHE A 90 2.31 -8.92 7.78
C PHE A 90 2.04 -8.19 9.08
N GLN A 91 1.24 -7.15 9.01
CA GLN A 91 0.95 -6.32 10.16
C GLN A 91 -0.18 -6.91 11.00
N ASP A 92 0.01 -6.97 12.31
CA ASP A 92 -1.03 -7.12 13.31
C ASP A 92 -1.26 -5.75 13.95
N HIS A 93 -2.45 -5.20 13.74
CA HIS A 93 -2.77 -3.83 14.19
C HIS A 93 -3.11 -3.74 15.69
N GLY A 94 -3.04 -4.85 16.40
CA GLY A 94 -3.15 -4.83 17.84
C GLY A 94 -4.39 -5.51 18.40
N LYS A 95 -4.71 -5.16 19.63
CA LYS A 95 -5.67 -5.86 20.49
C LYS A 95 -7.07 -5.94 19.89
N GLY A 96 -7.60 -7.16 19.77
CA GLY A 96 -8.93 -7.41 19.22
C GLY A 96 -8.96 -7.57 17.70
N CYS A 97 -7.81 -7.43 17.03
CA CYS A 97 -7.71 -7.69 15.61
C CYS A 97 -7.32 -9.15 15.35
N ILE A 98 -8.08 -9.84 14.50
CA ILE A 98 -7.75 -11.18 14.04
C ILE A 98 -7.59 -11.12 12.54
N VAL A 99 -6.41 -11.47 12.04
CA VAL A 99 -6.09 -11.49 10.60
C VAL A 99 -5.49 -12.83 10.26
N ALA A 100 -5.96 -13.43 9.17
CA ALA A 100 -5.43 -14.70 8.66
C ALA A 100 -4.94 -14.51 7.23
N PHE A 101 -3.83 -15.14 6.90
CA PHE A 101 -3.22 -15.11 5.58
C PHE A 101 -3.05 -16.54 5.07
N ARG A 102 -3.29 -16.77 3.78
CA ARG A 102 -3.09 -18.07 3.14
C ARG A 102 -2.70 -17.88 1.67
N ASN A 103 -2.16 -18.94 1.07
CA ASN A 103 -1.79 -18.98 -0.36
C ASN A 103 -0.82 -17.85 -0.74
N ILE A 104 0.16 -17.60 0.11
CA ILE A 104 1.14 -16.53 -0.08
C ILE A 104 2.07 -16.91 -1.23
N ARG A 105 2.16 -16.06 -2.25
CA ARG A 105 3.00 -16.25 -3.42
C ARG A 105 3.79 -15.00 -3.73
N LEU A 106 5.01 -15.17 -4.18
CA LEU A 106 5.87 -14.09 -4.64
C LEU A 106 6.31 -14.38 -6.07
N LYS A 107 6.18 -13.38 -6.94
CA LYS A 107 6.70 -13.44 -8.30
C LYS A 107 7.66 -12.27 -8.50
N GLU A 108 8.89 -12.57 -8.84
CA GLU A 108 9.83 -11.53 -9.25
C GLU A 108 9.55 -11.10 -10.69
N THR A 109 9.43 -9.79 -10.87
CA THR A 109 9.35 -9.21 -12.22
C THR A 109 10.73 -8.71 -12.60
N LYS A 110 11.25 -9.19 -13.73
CA LYS A 110 12.52 -8.66 -14.25
C LYS A 110 12.27 -7.32 -14.93
N PRO A 111 13.15 -6.33 -14.71
CA PRO A 111 13.05 -5.06 -15.41
C PRO A 111 13.22 -5.20 -16.92
#